data_83db4a77efd27388ec161d11cf5bccf5
#
_entry.id   83db4a77efd27388ec161d11cf5bccf5
#
_cell.length_a   1.000
_cell.length_b   1.000
_cell.length_c   1.000
_cell.angle_alpha   90.00
_cell.angle_beta   90.00
_cell.angle_gamma   90.00
#
_symmetry.space_group_name_H-M   'P 1'
#
loop_
_entity.id
_entity.type
_entity.pdbx_description
1 polymer ?
#
loop_
_entity_poly.entity_id
_entity_poly.type
_entity_poly.pdbx_seq_one_letter_code
_entity_poly.pdbx_strand_id
1 'polypeptide(L)'
;QFPPDPSYETVILDELIPAVQADFCTWEDRDYRAIGGISRGGFWAYSIGLRHPDVFSRIGGHAAIFPENLNVVPPANNPLEIAQNSSFLPDANLRMYMDNAVADSAGLSLQQLSSRLTEREIPHQYEINTTGGHDNDYWSSQVSAYLTFYADDWPRGYEGLPSCLEPSP
;
A
#
# COMPACT_ATOMS: atom_id res chain seq x y z
N GLN A 1 6.05 11.00 12.40
CA GLN A 1 5.28 10.78 13.62
C GLN A 1 4.30 9.62 13.43
N PHE A 2 3.96 8.92 14.49
CA PHE A 2 3.05 7.77 14.50
C PHE A 2 1.90 8.06 15.47
N PRO A 3 0.73 7.39 15.31
CA PRO A 3 -0.33 7.54 16.29
C PRO A 3 0.16 7.28 17.73
N PRO A 4 -0.35 7.98 18.74
CA PRO A 4 -1.48 8.94 18.69
C PRO A 4 -1.15 10.35 18.20
N ASP A 5 0.08 10.66 17.86
CA ASP A 5 0.45 11.96 17.29
C ASP A 5 -0.12 12.09 15.87
N PRO A 6 -0.39 13.32 15.38
CA PRO A 6 -0.74 13.57 14.00
C PRO A 6 0.27 12.91 13.05
N SER A 7 -0.21 12.09 12.14
CA SER A 7 0.63 11.25 11.28
C SER A 7 0.04 11.19 9.87
N TYR A 8 0.80 10.64 8.92
CA TYR A 8 0.28 10.36 7.59
C TYR A 8 -0.94 9.43 7.64
N GLU A 9 -1.00 8.53 8.58
CA GLU A 9 -2.15 7.65 8.79
C GLU A 9 -3.40 8.44 9.14
N THR A 10 -3.32 9.34 10.13
CA THR A 10 -4.42 10.22 10.53
C THR A 10 -4.91 11.04 9.32
N VAL A 11 -3.98 11.63 8.57
CA VAL A 11 -4.32 12.40 7.37
C VAL A 11 -5.04 11.55 6.32
N ILE A 12 -4.57 10.32 6.08
CA ILE A 12 -5.17 9.45 5.07
C ILE A 12 -6.55 8.96 5.51
N LEU A 13 -6.68 8.46 6.75
CA LEU A 13 -7.90 7.79 7.21
C LEU A 13 -8.98 8.77 7.63
N ASP A 14 -8.61 9.84 8.34
CA ASP A 14 -9.56 10.73 9.01
C ASP A 14 -9.85 12.01 8.20
N GLU A 15 -8.99 12.35 7.23
CA GLU A 15 -9.15 13.57 6.44
C GLU A 15 -9.31 13.28 4.94
N LEU A 16 -8.32 12.61 4.32
CA LEU A 16 -8.29 12.44 2.86
C LEU A 16 -9.40 11.53 2.34
N ILE A 17 -9.56 10.34 2.92
CA ILE A 17 -10.60 9.40 2.48
C ILE A 17 -12.00 10.02 2.65
N PRO A 18 -12.37 10.58 3.81
CA PRO A 18 -13.67 11.24 3.96
C PRO A 18 -13.87 12.42 3.00
N ALA A 19 -12.86 13.25 2.79
CA ALA A 19 -12.96 14.38 1.84
C ALA A 19 -13.18 13.91 0.40
N VAL A 20 -12.43 12.89 -0.04
CA VAL A 20 -12.61 12.33 -1.39
C VAL A 20 -14.00 11.71 -1.56
N GLN A 21 -14.50 11.00 -0.54
CA GLN A 21 -15.84 10.40 -0.59
C GLN A 21 -16.96 11.46 -0.57
N ALA A 22 -16.74 12.59 0.10
CA ALA A 22 -17.70 13.70 0.11
C ALA A 22 -17.74 14.48 -1.22
N ASP A 23 -16.59 14.61 -1.89
CA ASP A 23 -16.46 15.47 -3.07
C ASP A 23 -16.57 14.71 -4.40
N PHE A 24 -16.39 13.39 -4.39
CA PHE A 24 -16.35 12.56 -5.60
C PHE A 24 -17.20 11.31 -5.45
N CYS A 25 -17.78 10.85 -6.58
CA CYS A 25 -18.41 9.53 -6.65
C CYS A 25 -17.34 8.45 -6.57
N THR A 26 -17.31 7.69 -5.50
CA THR A 26 -16.38 6.59 -5.28
C THR A 26 -17.13 5.33 -4.86
N TRP A 27 -16.56 4.17 -5.14
CA TRP A 27 -16.95 2.95 -4.45
C TRP A 27 -16.37 3.00 -3.05
N GLU A 28 -17.22 3.04 -2.04
CA GLU A 28 -16.79 3.16 -0.65
C GLU A 28 -16.32 1.84 -0.03
N ASP A 29 -16.42 0.75 -0.78
CA ASP A 29 -15.98 -0.57 -0.36
C ASP A 29 -14.45 -0.70 -0.37
N ARG A 30 -13.90 -1.44 0.59
CA ARG A 30 -12.48 -1.76 0.69
C ARG A 30 -11.94 -2.42 -0.58
N ASP A 31 -12.75 -3.22 -1.27
CA ASP A 31 -12.31 -3.96 -2.46
C ASP A 31 -11.92 -3.05 -3.62
N TYR A 32 -12.41 -1.82 -3.59
CA TYR A 32 -12.07 -0.76 -4.56
C TYR A 32 -11.15 0.30 -3.95
N ARG A 33 -10.46 -0.02 -2.86
CA ARG A 33 -9.52 0.92 -2.24
C ARG A 33 -8.15 0.27 -2.09
N ALA A 34 -7.16 0.95 -2.66
CA ALA A 34 -5.77 0.56 -2.61
C ALA A 34 -4.93 1.67 -1.97
N ILE A 35 -3.82 1.29 -1.35
CA ILE A 35 -2.81 2.22 -0.87
C ILE A 35 -1.47 1.85 -1.48
N GLY A 36 -0.74 2.84 -1.98
CA GLY A 36 0.56 2.60 -2.58
C GLY A 36 1.50 3.78 -2.45
N GLY A 37 2.78 3.51 -2.61
CA GLY A 37 3.77 4.57 -2.53
C GLY A 37 5.14 4.17 -3.04
N ILE A 38 5.88 5.19 -3.47
CA ILE A 38 7.25 5.08 -3.94
C ILE A 38 8.21 5.47 -2.80
N SER A 39 9.34 4.80 -2.69
CA SER A 39 10.40 5.14 -1.74
C SER A 39 9.85 5.16 -0.29
N ARG A 40 10.00 6.25 0.44
CA ARG A 40 9.40 6.40 1.78
C ARG A 40 7.87 6.32 1.77
N GLY A 41 7.23 6.66 0.65
CA GLY A 41 5.79 6.46 0.48
C GLY A 41 5.40 4.98 0.54
N GLY A 42 6.23 4.08 0.03
CA GLY A 42 6.04 2.65 0.14
C GLY A 42 6.13 2.12 1.58
N PHE A 43 7.03 2.69 2.41
CA PHE A 43 7.04 2.39 3.84
C PHE A 43 5.70 2.74 4.50
N TRP A 44 5.18 3.95 4.24
CA TRP A 44 3.90 4.38 4.80
C TRP A 44 2.73 3.57 4.26
N ALA A 45 2.76 3.20 2.97
CA ALA A 45 1.74 2.34 2.38
C ALA A 45 1.65 0.99 3.11
N TYR A 46 2.79 0.35 3.36
CA TYR A 46 2.83 -0.90 4.11
C TYR A 46 2.51 -0.70 5.61
N SER A 47 3.05 0.34 6.24
CA SER A 47 2.76 0.63 7.65
C SER A 47 1.27 0.85 7.91
N ILE A 48 0.58 1.54 7.03
CA ILE A 48 -0.85 1.82 7.16
C ILE A 48 -1.69 0.63 6.65
N GLY A 49 -1.42 0.16 5.43
CA GLY A 49 -2.25 -0.85 4.78
C GLY A 49 -2.29 -2.20 5.51
N LEU A 50 -1.16 -2.64 6.09
CA LEU A 50 -1.12 -3.87 6.87
C LEU A 50 -1.92 -3.79 8.20
N ARG A 51 -2.15 -2.60 8.71
CA ARG A 51 -2.94 -2.38 9.94
C ARG A 51 -4.41 -2.14 9.69
N HIS A 52 -4.76 -1.75 8.48
CA HIS A 52 -6.13 -1.40 8.08
C HIS A 52 -6.62 -2.26 6.90
N PRO A 53 -6.62 -3.60 7.05
CA PRO A 53 -7.15 -4.49 6.02
C PRO A 53 -8.66 -4.38 5.84
N ASP A 54 -9.35 -3.75 6.78
CA ASP A 54 -10.75 -3.37 6.70
C ASP A 54 -10.99 -2.14 5.80
N VAL A 55 -9.96 -1.34 5.57
CA VAL A 55 -10.02 -0.13 4.73
C VAL A 55 -9.45 -0.38 3.33
N PHE A 56 -8.36 -1.12 3.23
CA PHE A 56 -7.65 -1.38 1.97
C PHE A 56 -7.65 -2.86 1.61
N SER A 57 -7.86 -3.17 0.33
CA SER A 57 -7.69 -4.53 -0.20
C SER A 57 -6.34 -4.76 -0.86
N ARG A 58 -5.62 -3.68 -1.22
CA ARG A 58 -4.35 -3.75 -1.95
C ARG A 58 -3.32 -2.79 -1.38
N ILE A 59 -2.08 -3.27 -1.32
CA ILE A 59 -0.92 -2.50 -0.86
C ILE A 59 0.20 -2.62 -1.89
N GLY A 60 0.70 -1.48 -2.38
CA GLY A 60 1.86 -1.43 -3.28
C GLY A 60 3.03 -0.67 -2.67
N GLY A 61 4.21 -1.26 -2.70
CA GLY A 61 5.45 -0.60 -2.28
C GLY A 61 6.49 -0.63 -3.40
N HIS A 62 6.72 0.53 -4.00
CA HIS A 62 7.55 0.66 -5.19
C HIS A 62 8.90 1.27 -4.79
N ALA A 63 9.98 0.49 -4.93
CA ALA A 63 11.29 0.88 -4.45
C ALA A 63 11.23 1.40 -2.99
N ALA A 64 10.49 0.71 -2.14
CA ALA A 64 10.16 1.21 -0.81
C ALA A 64 11.36 1.21 0.13
N ILE A 65 11.64 2.36 0.74
CA ILE A 65 12.72 2.52 1.71
C ILE A 65 12.14 2.58 3.11
N PHE A 66 12.52 1.61 3.95
CA PHE A 66 12.19 1.64 5.37
C PHE A 66 13.25 2.46 6.13
N PRO A 67 12.90 3.04 7.29
CA PRO A 67 13.89 3.74 8.11
C PRO A 67 15.09 2.86 8.45
N GLU A 68 16.30 3.39 8.34
CA GLU A 68 17.55 2.65 8.68
C GLU A 68 17.52 2.11 10.11
N ASN A 69 16.98 2.89 11.02
CA ASN A 69 16.77 2.47 12.41
C ASN A 69 15.29 2.17 12.65
N LEU A 70 14.87 0.94 12.39
CA LEU A 70 13.50 0.50 12.65
C LEU A 70 13.12 0.48 14.14
N ASN A 71 14.09 0.58 15.06
CA ASN A 71 13.79 0.65 16.49
C ASN A 71 13.11 1.97 16.89
N VAL A 72 13.17 3.02 16.06
CA VAL A 72 12.41 4.26 16.29
C VAL A 72 10.98 4.17 15.78
N VAL A 73 10.64 3.11 15.06
CA VAL A 73 9.28 2.84 14.57
C VAL A 73 8.59 1.98 15.62
N PRO A 74 7.44 2.40 16.17
CA PRO A 74 6.69 1.54 17.08
C PRO A 74 6.42 0.17 16.42
N PRO A 75 6.55 -0.94 17.14
CA PRO A 75 6.36 -2.29 16.56
C PRO A 75 5.04 -2.46 15.83
N ALA A 76 3.97 -1.84 16.35
CA ALA A 76 2.65 -1.83 15.71
C ALA A 76 2.60 -1.08 14.38
N ASN A 77 3.59 -0.25 14.06
CA ASN A 77 3.69 0.52 12.81
C ASN A 77 4.83 0.04 11.90
N ASN A 78 5.62 -0.93 12.37
CA ASN A 78 6.75 -1.47 11.62
C ASN A 78 6.26 -2.59 10.69
N PRO A 79 6.31 -2.43 9.36
CA PRO A 79 5.83 -3.45 8.42
C PRO A 79 6.50 -4.82 8.62
N LEU A 80 7.77 -4.84 9.01
CA LEU A 80 8.49 -6.09 9.25
C LEU A 80 7.97 -6.82 10.49
N GLU A 81 7.67 -6.08 11.57
CA GLU A 81 7.10 -6.65 12.78
C GLU A 81 5.66 -7.12 12.56
N ILE A 82 4.86 -6.35 11.82
CA ILE A 82 3.49 -6.76 11.48
C ILE A 82 3.53 -8.02 10.61
N ALA A 83 4.36 -8.05 9.57
CA ALA A 83 4.50 -9.22 8.70
C ALA A 83 4.93 -10.46 9.48
N GLN A 84 5.80 -10.31 10.48
CA GLN A 84 6.30 -11.43 11.30
C GLN A 84 5.28 -11.91 12.35
N ASN A 85 4.57 -11.00 13.01
CA ASN A 85 3.91 -11.29 14.28
C ASN A 85 2.37 -11.14 14.26
N SER A 86 1.79 -10.50 13.25
CA SER A 86 0.34 -10.27 13.20
C SER A 86 -0.43 -11.58 13.03
N SER A 87 -1.34 -11.86 13.95
CA SER A 87 -2.19 -13.07 13.90
C SER A 87 -3.32 -12.97 12.86
N PHE A 88 -3.76 -11.76 12.50
CA PHE A 88 -4.86 -11.56 11.56
C PHE A 88 -4.40 -11.50 10.10
N LEU A 89 -3.12 -11.21 9.84
CA LEU A 89 -2.64 -10.96 8.49
C LEU A 89 -2.83 -12.13 7.52
N PRO A 90 -2.69 -13.41 7.90
CA PRO A 90 -2.96 -14.53 7.00
C PRO A 90 -4.40 -14.56 6.46
N ASP A 91 -5.36 -14.09 7.24
CA ASP A 91 -6.78 -14.10 6.90
C ASP A 91 -7.28 -12.75 6.35
N ALA A 92 -6.39 -11.78 6.22
CA ALA A 92 -6.75 -10.40 5.85
C ALA A 92 -7.16 -10.25 4.37
N ASN A 93 -6.92 -11.24 3.53
CA ASN A 93 -7.19 -11.19 2.08
C ASN A 93 -6.62 -9.93 1.41
N LEU A 94 -5.40 -9.57 1.77
CA LEU A 94 -4.67 -8.47 1.18
C LEU A 94 -3.91 -8.92 -0.07
N ARG A 95 -4.05 -8.18 -1.15
CA ARG A 95 -3.16 -8.29 -2.31
C ARG A 95 -1.97 -7.35 -2.07
N MET A 96 -0.76 -7.86 -2.18
CA MET A 96 0.45 -7.08 -1.93
C MET A 96 1.40 -7.17 -3.11
N TYR A 97 1.91 -6.02 -3.55
CA TYR A 97 2.88 -5.92 -4.63
C TYR A 97 4.09 -5.09 -4.20
N MET A 98 5.24 -5.63 -4.47
CA MET A 98 6.54 -5.00 -4.22
C MET A 98 7.37 -5.05 -5.47
N ASP A 99 8.12 -4.00 -5.75
CA ASP A 99 9.13 -4.00 -6.79
C ASP A 99 10.30 -3.06 -6.49
N ASN A 100 11.43 -3.39 -7.05
CA ASN A 100 12.60 -2.51 -7.12
C ASN A 100 13.50 -2.91 -8.30
N ALA A 101 14.37 -2.01 -8.72
CA ALA A 101 15.45 -2.36 -9.63
C ALA A 101 16.58 -3.09 -8.89
N VAL A 102 17.30 -3.97 -9.60
CA VAL A 102 18.44 -4.73 -9.02
C VAL A 102 19.54 -3.81 -8.48
N ALA A 103 19.72 -2.63 -9.09
CA ALA A 103 20.70 -1.62 -8.66
C ALA A 103 20.18 -0.67 -7.57
N ASP A 104 18.94 -0.86 -7.11
CA ASP A 104 18.33 0.00 -6.11
C ASP A 104 18.65 -0.48 -4.69
N SER A 105 19.29 0.38 -3.90
CA SER A 105 19.59 0.09 -2.49
C SER A 105 18.34 -0.10 -1.60
N ALA A 106 17.19 0.40 -2.04
CA ALA A 106 15.89 0.19 -1.38
C ALA A 106 15.47 -1.30 -1.34
N GLY A 107 15.98 -2.12 -2.26
CA GLY A 107 15.64 -3.53 -2.39
C GLY A 107 15.78 -4.35 -1.11
N LEU A 108 16.73 -3.99 -0.23
CA LEU A 108 16.93 -4.71 1.02
C LEU A 108 15.68 -4.71 1.93
N SER A 109 15.00 -3.57 2.04
CA SER A 109 13.79 -3.44 2.86
C SER A 109 12.66 -4.34 2.34
N LEU A 110 12.46 -4.34 1.02
CA LEU A 110 11.43 -5.14 0.37
C LEU A 110 11.78 -6.64 0.41
N GLN A 111 13.04 -7.00 0.24
CA GLN A 111 13.51 -8.36 0.41
C GLN A 111 13.20 -8.91 1.81
N GLN A 112 13.48 -8.13 2.85
CA GLN A 112 13.18 -8.52 4.23
C GLN A 112 11.68 -8.68 4.44
N LEU A 113 10.86 -7.77 3.92
CA LEU A 113 9.41 -7.87 4.01
C LEU A 113 8.90 -9.13 3.30
N SER A 114 9.33 -9.35 2.05
CA SER A 114 8.97 -10.53 1.25
C SER A 114 9.38 -11.83 1.95
N SER A 115 10.58 -11.90 2.52
CA SER A 115 11.04 -13.09 3.27
C SER A 115 10.11 -13.42 4.42
N ARG A 116 9.73 -12.43 5.24
CA ARG A 116 8.82 -12.63 6.37
C ARG A 116 7.41 -13.07 5.96
N LEU A 117 6.90 -12.50 4.87
CA LEU A 117 5.61 -12.92 4.32
C LEU A 117 5.68 -14.36 3.78
N THR A 118 6.78 -14.71 3.08
CA THR A 118 7.01 -16.07 2.57
C THR A 118 7.11 -17.11 3.69
N GLU A 119 7.87 -16.82 4.76
CA GLU A 119 8.00 -17.71 5.93
C GLU A 119 6.66 -18.02 6.59
N ARG A 120 5.68 -17.14 6.43
CA ARG A 120 4.33 -17.29 6.97
C ARG A 120 3.28 -17.70 5.95
N GLU A 121 3.71 -18.06 4.74
CA GLU A 121 2.84 -18.45 3.64
C GLU A 121 1.77 -17.39 3.28
N ILE A 122 2.08 -16.10 3.52
CA ILE A 122 1.20 -14.98 3.19
C ILE A 122 1.40 -14.60 1.73
N PRO A 123 0.36 -14.69 0.87
CA PRO A 123 0.49 -14.41 -0.56
C PRO A 123 0.91 -12.96 -0.83
N HIS A 124 1.91 -12.79 -1.67
CA HIS A 124 2.37 -11.50 -2.15
C HIS A 124 3.14 -11.66 -3.47
N GLN A 125 3.33 -10.56 -4.18
CA GLN A 125 4.13 -10.49 -5.40
C GLN A 125 5.33 -9.58 -5.14
N TYR A 126 6.54 -10.07 -5.47
CA TYR A 126 7.76 -9.28 -5.39
C TYR A 126 8.56 -9.42 -6.67
N GLU A 127 8.84 -8.32 -7.33
CA GLU A 127 9.57 -8.26 -8.58
C GLU A 127 10.88 -7.47 -8.44
N ILE A 128 11.96 -8.06 -8.91
CA ILE A 128 13.28 -7.39 -9.01
C ILE A 128 13.56 -7.16 -10.49
N ASN A 129 13.47 -5.92 -10.92
CA ASN A 129 13.71 -5.54 -12.30
C ASN A 129 15.20 -5.43 -12.59
N THR A 130 15.63 -5.97 -13.72
CA THR A 130 17.04 -6.04 -14.09
C THR A 130 17.66 -4.70 -14.49
N THR A 131 16.82 -3.71 -14.80
CA THR A 131 17.22 -2.37 -15.25
C THR A 131 16.58 -1.29 -14.37
N GLY A 132 17.22 -0.12 -14.31
CA GLY A 132 16.76 1.03 -13.53
C GLY A 132 17.50 1.18 -12.20
N GLY A 133 17.11 2.20 -11.47
CA GLY A 133 17.65 2.57 -10.17
C GLY A 133 16.57 3.15 -9.27
N HIS A 134 16.98 3.95 -8.28
CA HIS A 134 16.05 4.68 -7.40
C HIS A 134 15.73 6.05 -7.99
N ASP A 135 15.03 6.07 -9.12
CA ASP A 135 14.84 7.29 -9.92
C ASP A 135 13.49 7.30 -10.66
N ASN A 136 13.14 8.50 -11.15
CA ASN A 136 11.88 8.73 -11.86
C ASN A 136 11.77 7.94 -13.17
N ASP A 137 12.87 7.66 -13.86
CA ASP A 137 12.85 6.94 -15.13
C ASP A 137 12.41 5.50 -14.88
N TYR A 138 12.93 4.87 -13.81
CA TYR A 138 12.50 3.54 -13.37
C TYR A 138 11.02 3.54 -13.02
N TRP A 139 10.59 4.40 -12.11
CA TRP A 139 9.19 4.41 -11.67
C TRP A 139 8.21 4.71 -12.81
N SER A 140 8.57 5.64 -13.69
CA SER A 140 7.76 5.94 -14.88
C SER A 140 7.61 4.75 -15.80
N SER A 141 8.65 3.95 -15.94
CA SER A 141 8.62 2.73 -16.78
C SER A 141 7.70 1.65 -16.22
N GLN A 142 7.44 1.66 -14.90
CA GLN A 142 6.62 0.66 -14.20
C GLN A 142 5.15 1.10 -13.97
N VAL A 143 4.78 2.33 -14.30
CA VAL A 143 3.42 2.87 -14.03
C VAL A 143 2.30 1.98 -14.54
N SER A 144 2.47 1.38 -15.72
CA SER A 144 1.44 0.47 -16.28
C SER A 144 1.23 -0.76 -15.39
N ALA A 145 2.32 -1.35 -14.88
CA ALA A 145 2.25 -2.49 -13.96
C ALA A 145 1.59 -2.09 -12.64
N TYR A 146 1.95 -0.91 -12.09
CA TYR A 146 1.34 -0.38 -10.87
C TYR A 146 -0.17 -0.20 -11.02
N LEU A 147 -0.61 0.48 -12.07
CA LEU A 147 -2.04 0.71 -12.30
C LEU A 147 -2.80 -0.58 -12.56
N THR A 148 -2.20 -1.53 -13.26
CA THR A 148 -2.78 -2.87 -13.44
C THR A 148 -2.95 -3.55 -12.09
N PHE A 149 -1.92 -3.60 -11.26
CA PHE A 149 -2.03 -4.21 -9.93
C PHE A 149 -3.14 -3.56 -9.08
N TYR A 150 -3.24 -2.22 -9.11
CA TYR A 150 -4.22 -1.52 -8.27
C TYR A 150 -5.66 -1.69 -8.74
N ALA A 151 -5.91 -1.87 -10.05
CA ALA A 151 -7.26 -1.75 -10.59
C ALA A 151 -7.61 -2.75 -11.71
N ASP A 152 -6.89 -3.87 -11.86
CA ASP A 152 -7.08 -4.82 -12.96
C ASP A 152 -8.49 -5.43 -13.00
N ASP A 153 -9.08 -5.70 -11.85
CA ASP A 153 -10.40 -6.31 -11.68
C ASP A 153 -11.51 -5.30 -11.26
N TRP A 154 -11.17 -4.01 -11.17
CA TRP A 154 -12.17 -3.00 -10.85
C TRP A 154 -13.13 -2.78 -12.02
N PRO A 155 -14.44 -2.55 -11.74
CA PRO A 155 -15.40 -2.24 -12.77
C PRO A 155 -14.96 -1.06 -13.63
N ARG A 156 -15.18 -1.16 -14.95
CA ARG A 156 -14.81 -0.10 -15.92
C ARG A 156 -15.99 0.80 -16.29
N GLY A 157 -17.20 0.44 -15.86
CA GLY A 157 -18.43 1.20 -16.11
C GLY A 157 -18.85 2.00 -14.88
N TYR A 158 -19.62 3.07 -15.14
CA TYR A 158 -20.17 3.90 -14.08
C TYR A 158 -21.46 3.34 -13.48
N GLU A 159 -21.98 2.24 -14.00
CA GLU A 159 -23.31 1.69 -13.66
C GLU A 159 -23.42 1.19 -12.21
N GLY A 160 -22.31 0.92 -11.56
CA GLY A 160 -22.26 0.49 -10.15
C GLY A 160 -21.82 1.57 -9.17
N LEU A 161 -21.52 2.79 -9.65
CA LEU A 161 -21.14 3.88 -8.76
C LEU A 161 -22.35 4.39 -7.98
N PRO A 162 -22.20 4.70 -6.69
CA PRO A 162 -23.22 5.43 -5.96
C PRO A 162 -23.58 6.71 -6.72
N SER A 163 -24.87 7.01 -6.86
CA SER A 163 -25.29 8.23 -7.51
C SER A 163 -25.01 9.42 -6.60
N CYS A 164 -23.89 10.08 -6.80
CA CYS A 164 -23.63 11.37 -6.16
C CYS A 164 -24.23 12.56 -6.94
N LEU A 165 -25.02 12.27 -7.98
CA LEU A 165 -25.71 13.26 -8.79
C LEU A 165 -27.20 13.45 -8.38
N GLU A 166 -27.69 12.66 -7.44
CA GLU A 166 -29.02 12.90 -6.89
C GLU A 166 -28.93 14.06 -5.88
N PRO A 167 -29.70 15.15 -6.11
CA PRO A 167 -29.73 16.21 -5.13
C PRO A 167 -30.24 15.64 -3.81
N SER A 168 -29.52 15.93 -2.72
CA SER A 168 -30.02 15.64 -1.38
C SER A 168 -31.44 16.24 -1.23
N PRO A 169 -32.40 15.48 -0.71
CA PRO A 169 -33.76 15.92 -0.55
C PRO A 169 -33.89 17.14 0.38
#